data_e57e55713822faa7ca193d976a22f985
#
_entry.id   e57e55713822faa7ca193d976a22f985
#
_cell.length_a   1.000
_cell.length_b   1.000
_cell.length_c   1.000
_cell.angle_alpha   90.00
_cell.angle_beta   90.00
_cell.angle_gamma   90.00
#
_symmetry.space_group_name_H-M   'P 1'
#
loop_
_entity.id
_entity.type
_entity.pdbx_description
1 polymer ?
#
loop_
_entity_poly.entity_id
_entity_poly.type
_entity_poly.pdbx_seq_one_letter_code
_entity_poly.pdbx_strand_id
1 'polypeptide(L)'
;MTQKRQSETRMVPVPSHSIVPERDVDKRPVLETRHLGIEFGGLKAVEDFNLTIGATEIAGLIGPNGAGKTTVFNLLTKVYQPTNGVVILDGKDTAGMNAAQASKLGIARTFQNIRLFGNMTVEDNVRIGLHNQIRYNTLSGVLRLPSYWKQEKAQHQKALELLSIFDMQDMADVQAGSLPYGAQRRLEIVRALATNPKLLLLDEPAAGMNPHETEELMENIIKIRDQFQIAIMLIEHDMNLVMGICEGICVLNYGRIIAKGTASEIQSNPTVIEAYLGKRKED
;
A
#
# COMPACT_ATOMS: atom_id res chain seq x y z
N MET A 1 -25.79 -29.20 -8.11
CA MET A 1 -25.19 -28.94 -6.77
C MET A 1 -23.74 -28.60 -6.98
N THR A 2 -23.43 -27.32 -7.12
CA THR A 2 -22.09 -26.80 -7.35
C THR A 2 -21.46 -26.55 -6.00
N GLN A 3 -20.57 -27.43 -5.57
CA GLN A 3 -19.76 -27.21 -4.37
C GLN A 3 -18.93 -25.93 -4.60
N LYS A 4 -19.24 -24.86 -3.87
CA LYS A 4 -18.31 -23.77 -3.63
C LYS A 4 -17.07 -24.40 -2.96
N ARG A 5 -15.99 -24.55 -3.72
CA ARG A 5 -14.66 -24.70 -3.11
C ARG A 5 -14.42 -23.45 -2.27
N GLN A 6 -14.58 -23.58 -0.97
CA GLN A 6 -13.90 -22.68 -0.03
C GLN A 6 -12.41 -22.86 -0.36
N SER A 7 -11.80 -21.82 -0.90
CA SER A 7 -10.35 -21.76 -1.05
C SER A 7 -9.79 -21.71 0.38
N GLU A 8 -9.48 -22.87 0.94
CA GLU A 8 -8.59 -22.92 2.10
C GLU A 8 -7.33 -22.17 1.68
N THR A 9 -7.10 -21.05 2.34
CA THR A 9 -5.90 -20.25 2.14
C THR A 9 -4.72 -21.13 2.53
N ARG A 10 -4.10 -21.75 1.53
CA ARG A 10 -2.97 -22.63 1.76
C ARG A 10 -1.77 -21.77 2.07
N MET A 11 -1.43 -21.67 3.36
CA MET A 11 -0.17 -21.07 3.80
C MET A 11 0.97 -21.90 3.25
N VAL A 12 1.66 -21.38 2.24
CA VAL A 12 2.88 -22.02 1.74
C VAL A 12 3.99 -21.78 2.73
N PRO A 13 4.86 -22.78 2.97
CA PRO A 13 6.06 -22.55 3.74
C PRO A 13 6.87 -21.40 3.14
N VAL A 14 7.00 -20.33 3.89
CA VAL A 14 7.75 -19.16 3.45
C VAL A 14 9.23 -19.54 3.41
N PRO A 15 9.94 -19.28 2.31
CA PRO A 15 11.39 -19.46 2.28
C PRO A 15 12.06 -18.75 3.45
N SER A 16 13.20 -19.25 3.94
CA SER A 16 13.86 -18.71 5.13
C SER A 16 14.24 -17.23 5.05
N HIS A 17 14.35 -16.68 3.85
CA HIS A 17 14.63 -15.26 3.56
C HIS A 17 13.38 -14.42 3.31
N SER A 18 12.20 -15.04 3.21
CA SER A 18 10.92 -14.38 2.98
C SER A 18 10.13 -14.34 4.27
N ILE A 19 9.16 -13.43 4.38
CA ILE A 19 8.57 -13.14 5.66
C ILE A 19 7.09 -13.38 5.76
N VAL A 20 6.40 -12.88 4.75
CA VAL A 20 4.96 -12.90 4.74
C VAL A 20 4.54 -14.12 3.96
N PRO A 21 3.70 -15.00 4.53
CA PRO A 21 3.21 -16.17 3.82
C PRO A 21 2.48 -15.76 2.53
N GLU A 22 2.72 -16.46 1.45
CA GLU A 22 1.92 -16.31 0.25
C GLU A 22 0.53 -16.88 0.49
N ARG A 23 -0.50 -16.11 0.16
CA ARG A 23 -1.88 -16.57 0.26
C ARG A 23 -2.33 -17.41 -0.93
N ASP A 24 -1.79 -17.14 -2.07
CA ASP A 24 -2.21 -17.71 -3.32
C ASP A 24 -1.02 -18.40 -3.98
N VAL A 25 -0.85 -19.69 -3.66
CA VAL A 25 0.26 -20.53 -4.11
C VAL A 25 0.31 -20.73 -5.62
N ASP A 26 -0.84 -20.61 -6.28
CA ASP A 26 -0.95 -20.82 -7.73
C ASP A 26 -0.65 -19.54 -8.50
N LYS A 27 -0.52 -18.41 -7.81
CA LYS A 27 -0.17 -17.11 -8.38
C LYS A 27 1.22 -16.66 -7.98
N ARG A 28 1.87 -16.05 -8.94
CA ARG A 28 3.15 -15.39 -8.72
C ARG A 28 3.00 -14.28 -7.68
N PRO A 29 3.97 -14.11 -6.73
CA PRO A 29 3.95 -13.01 -5.78
C PRO A 29 3.82 -11.67 -6.48
N VAL A 30 3.05 -10.74 -5.88
CA VAL A 30 2.95 -9.37 -6.39
C VAL A 30 4.22 -8.59 -6.11
N LEU A 31 4.80 -8.76 -4.92
CA LEU A 31 6.06 -8.14 -4.55
C LEU A 31 7.05 -9.19 -4.06
N GLU A 32 8.29 -9.08 -4.52
CA GLU A 32 9.43 -9.81 -3.97
C GLU A 32 10.63 -8.88 -3.88
N THR A 33 11.32 -8.88 -2.75
CA THR A 33 12.60 -8.20 -2.58
C THR A 33 13.67 -9.20 -2.19
N ARG A 34 14.85 -9.09 -2.79
CA ARG A 34 15.99 -9.96 -2.51
C ARG A 34 17.21 -9.12 -2.19
N HIS A 35 17.76 -9.30 -0.99
CA HIS A 35 18.95 -8.61 -0.49
C HIS A 35 18.90 -7.08 -0.67
N LEU A 36 17.66 -6.50 -0.55
CA LEU A 36 17.43 -5.09 -0.79
C LEU A 36 18.12 -4.25 0.28
N GLY A 37 18.92 -3.27 -0.16
CA GLY A 37 19.63 -2.37 0.75
C GLY A 37 19.91 -1.01 0.14
N ILE A 38 20.03 -0.02 1.03
CA ILE A 38 20.46 1.33 0.67
C ILE A 38 21.36 1.92 1.74
N GLU A 39 22.40 2.62 1.26
CA GLU A 39 23.38 3.29 2.09
C GLU A 39 23.44 4.78 1.73
N PHE A 40 23.49 5.64 2.74
CA PHE A 40 23.65 7.08 2.60
C PHE A 40 24.90 7.54 3.36
N GLY A 41 25.93 7.97 2.64
CA GLY A 41 27.17 8.48 3.25
C GLY A 41 27.82 7.52 4.27
N GLY A 42 27.80 6.22 4.00
CA GLY A 42 28.33 5.19 4.90
C GLY A 42 27.33 4.64 5.90
N LEU A 43 26.16 5.27 6.08
CA LEU A 43 25.08 4.77 6.95
C LEU A 43 24.15 3.81 6.16
N LYS A 44 24.10 2.56 6.55
CA LYS A 44 23.16 1.57 6.01
C LYS A 44 21.77 1.80 6.60
N ALA A 45 20.91 2.47 5.83
CA ALA A 45 19.54 2.78 6.27
C ALA A 45 18.60 1.58 6.11
N VAL A 46 18.87 0.68 5.14
CA VAL A 46 18.24 -0.64 4.99
C VAL A 46 19.32 -1.62 4.57
N GLU A 47 19.33 -2.78 5.19
CA GLU A 47 20.32 -3.82 4.93
C GLU A 47 19.65 -5.20 4.86
N ASP A 48 19.92 -5.91 3.77
CA ASP A 48 19.46 -7.28 3.52
C ASP A 48 17.96 -7.50 3.75
N PHE A 49 17.14 -6.56 3.23
CA PHE A 49 15.70 -6.63 3.36
C PHE A 49 15.13 -7.61 2.32
N ASN A 50 14.55 -8.70 2.81
CA ASN A 50 13.96 -9.78 2.02
C ASN A 50 12.49 -9.93 2.39
N LEU A 51 11.57 -9.74 1.44
CA LEU A 51 10.12 -9.77 1.64
C LEU A 51 9.43 -10.35 0.41
N THR A 52 8.40 -11.15 0.63
CA THR A 52 7.49 -11.62 -0.41
C THR A 52 6.06 -11.32 0.02
N ILE A 53 5.26 -10.71 -0.86
CA ILE A 53 3.84 -10.42 -0.63
C ILE A 53 3.02 -11.11 -1.71
N GLY A 54 2.03 -11.89 -1.30
CA GLY A 54 1.09 -12.60 -2.17
C GLY A 54 0.10 -11.66 -2.87
N ALA A 55 -0.65 -12.19 -3.82
CA ALA A 55 -1.49 -11.41 -4.74
C ALA A 55 -2.64 -10.63 -4.07
N THR A 56 -3.14 -11.11 -2.92
CA THR A 56 -4.28 -10.51 -2.19
C THR A 56 -4.00 -10.43 -0.70
N GLU A 57 -2.75 -10.23 -0.34
CA GLU A 57 -2.29 -10.23 1.05
C GLU A 57 -2.30 -8.81 1.64
N ILE A 58 -2.68 -8.70 2.93
CA ILE A 58 -2.45 -7.50 3.73
C ILE A 58 -1.23 -7.73 4.60
N ALA A 59 -0.13 -7.05 4.29
CA ALA A 59 1.13 -7.16 4.99
C ALA A 59 1.42 -5.91 5.84
N GLY A 60 1.87 -6.09 7.06
CA GLY A 60 2.31 -5.01 7.95
C GLY A 60 3.82 -4.84 7.97
N LEU A 61 4.32 -3.61 7.88
CA LEU A 61 5.72 -3.25 8.15
C LEU A 61 5.77 -2.36 9.38
N ILE A 62 6.20 -2.92 10.50
CA ILE A 62 6.25 -2.23 11.78
C ILE A 62 7.69 -2.08 12.28
N GLY A 63 7.87 -1.30 13.34
CA GLY A 63 9.16 -1.09 13.97
C GLY A 63 9.26 0.28 14.63
N PRO A 64 10.25 0.52 15.49
CA PRO A 64 10.47 1.81 16.15
C PRO A 64 10.65 2.96 15.16
N ASN A 65 10.57 4.20 15.67
CA ASN A 65 10.90 5.38 14.88
C ASN A 65 12.37 5.33 14.44
N GLY A 66 12.63 5.67 13.18
CA GLY A 66 13.97 5.56 12.61
C GLY A 66 14.38 4.14 12.20
N ALA A 67 13.53 3.12 12.32
CA ALA A 67 13.85 1.74 11.93
C ALA A 67 14.13 1.56 10.42
N GLY A 68 13.74 2.53 9.57
CA GLY A 68 13.93 2.45 8.11
C GLY A 68 12.66 2.15 7.30
N LYS A 69 11.49 2.10 7.93
CA LYS A 69 10.20 1.76 7.27
C LYS A 69 9.89 2.62 6.04
N THR A 70 9.93 3.93 6.19
CA THR A 70 9.70 4.88 5.08
C THR A 70 10.78 4.76 3.99
N THR A 71 12.02 4.41 4.39
CA THR A 71 13.10 4.14 3.43
C THR A 71 12.80 2.90 2.59
N VAL A 72 12.26 1.84 3.21
CA VAL A 72 11.77 0.66 2.47
C VAL A 72 10.69 1.07 1.46
N PHE A 73 9.67 1.83 1.86
CA PHE A 73 8.64 2.31 0.93
C PHE A 73 9.21 3.16 -0.21
N ASN A 74 10.21 4.01 0.08
CA ASN A 74 10.89 4.79 -0.95
C ASN A 74 11.68 3.92 -1.96
N LEU A 75 12.26 2.81 -1.49
CA LEU A 75 12.91 1.82 -2.35
C LEU A 75 11.90 1.07 -3.22
N LEU A 76 10.78 0.61 -2.64
CA LEU A 76 9.73 -0.10 -3.36
C LEU A 76 9.10 0.76 -4.46
N THR A 77 8.88 2.05 -4.17
CA THR A 77 8.27 3.02 -5.10
C THR A 77 9.28 3.68 -6.05
N LYS A 78 10.57 3.28 -6.00
CA LYS A 78 11.64 3.85 -6.83
C LYS A 78 11.85 5.36 -6.66
N VAL A 79 11.45 5.91 -5.52
CA VAL A 79 11.88 7.25 -5.08
C VAL A 79 13.38 7.25 -4.76
N TYR A 80 13.85 6.14 -4.16
CA TYR A 80 15.27 5.83 -4.00
C TYR A 80 15.65 4.63 -4.87
N GLN A 81 16.86 4.68 -5.43
CA GLN A 81 17.45 3.49 -6.07
C GLN A 81 18.21 2.69 -5.00
N PRO A 82 18.09 1.36 -4.97
CA PRO A 82 18.84 0.54 -4.03
C PRO A 82 20.33 0.58 -4.34
N THR A 83 21.15 0.53 -3.31
CA THR A 83 22.61 0.33 -3.45
C THR A 83 22.92 -1.12 -3.82
N ASN A 84 22.14 -2.06 -3.29
CA ASN A 84 22.22 -3.49 -3.60
C ASN A 84 20.85 -4.16 -3.53
N GLY A 85 20.77 -5.35 -4.10
CA GLY A 85 19.53 -6.14 -4.15
C GLY A 85 18.58 -5.69 -5.24
N VAL A 86 17.42 -6.35 -5.28
CA VAL A 86 16.41 -6.16 -6.34
C VAL A 86 15.03 -6.06 -5.75
N VAL A 87 14.14 -5.34 -6.44
CA VAL A 87 12.69 -5.29 -6.21
C VAL A 87 12.02 -5.86 -7.45
N ILE A 88 11.26 -6.92 -7.28
CA ILE A 88 10.50 -7.59 -8.34
C ILE A 88 9.03 -7.31 -8.07
N LEU A 89 8.34 -6.69 -9.04
CA LEU A 89 6.91 -6.37 -8.97
C LEU A 89 6.18 -7.16 -10.05
N ASP A 90 5.23 -7.98 -9.63
CA ASP A 90 4.47 -8.89 -10.52
C ASP A 90 5.40 -9.69 -11.47
N GLY A 91 6.50 -10.22 -10.91
CA GLY A 91 7.54 -11.00 -11.60
C GLY A 91 8.42 -10.21 -12.56
N LYS A 92 8.38 -8.87 -12.52
CA LYS A 92 9.24 -7.99 -13.32
C LYS A 92 10.25 -7.31 -12.42
N ASP A 93 11.53 -7.43 -12.75
CA ASP A 93 12.58 -6.66 -12.11
C ASP A 93 12.38 -5.16 -12.40
N THR A 94 12.44 -4.37 -11.35
CA THR A 94 12.26 -2.92 -11.41
C THR A 94 13.60 -2.17 -11.47
N ALA A 95 14.72 -2.84 -11.68
CA ALA A 95 16.03 -2.21 -11.79
C ALA A 95 16.03 -1.13 -12.88
N GLY A 96 16.60 0.04 -12.57
CA GLY A 96 16.66 1.18 -13.49
C GLY A 96 15.33 1.90 -13.74
N MET A 97 14.20 1.42 -13.19
CA MET A 97 12.91 2.13 -13.29
C MET A 97 12.89 3.35 -12.38
N ASN A 98 12.19 4.40 -12.82
CA ASN A 98 11.81 5.53 -11.97
C ASN A 98 10.42 5.32 -11.35
N ALA A 99 10.02 6.23 -10.44
CA ALA A 99 8.75 6.14 -9.73
C ALA A 99 7.52 6.11 -10.67
N ALA A 100 7.54 6.85 -11.77
CA ALA A 100 6.43 6.86 -12.74
C ALA A 100 6.31 5.50 -13.47
N GLN A 101 7.43 4.86 -13.79
CA GLN A 101 7.45 3.54 -14.41
C GLN A 101 6.98 2.46 -13.42
N ALA A 102 7.40 2.53 -12.15
CA ALA A 102 6.94 1.63 -11.10
C ALA A 102 5.42 1.78 -10.86
N SER A 103 4.90 3.01 -10.85
CA SER A 103 3.47 3.27 -10.76
C SER A 103 2.69 2.66 -11.94
N LYS A 104 3.19 2.82 -13.18
CA LYS A 104 2.57 2.19 -14.37
C LYS A 104 2.62 0.66 -14.33
N LEU A 105 3.59 0.08 -13.62
CA LEU A 105 3.69 -1.37 -13.44
C LEU A 105 2.66 -1.90 -12.44
N GLY A 106 2.09 -1.03 -11.60
CA GLY A 106 1.00 -1.34 -10.70
C GLY A 106 1.31 -1.14 -9.21
N ILE A 107 2.26 -0.30 -8.83
CA ILE A 107 2.45 0.09 -7.44
C ILE A 107 1.87 1.49 -7.21
N ALA A 108 1.04 1.64 -6.18
CA ALA A 108 0.54 2.93 -5.72
C ALA A 108 0.90 3.13 -4.25
N ARG A 109 1.01 4.39 -3.81
CA ARG A 109 1.33 4.74 -2.42
C ARG A 109 0.54 5.96 -1.99
N THR A 110 0.04 5.94 -0.75
CA THR A 110 -0.30 7.14 0.02
C THR A 110 0.92 7.67 0.73
N PHE A 111 0.87 8.90 1.22
CA PHE A 111 2.00 9.53 1.92
C PHE A 111 1.60 9.88 3.35
N GLN A 112 2.55 9.89 4.26
CA GLN A 112 2.34 10.29 5.66
C GLN A 112 1.72 11.68 5.75
N ASN A 113 2.21 12.64 4.98
CA ASN A 113 1.57 13.95 4.82
C ASN A 113 0.63 13.92 3.63
N ILE A 114 -0.62 14.31 3.82
CA ILE A 114 -1.64 14.34 2.77
C ILE A 114 -1.16 15.17 1.57
N ARG A 115 -1.22 14.57 0.38
CA ARG A 115 -0.80 15.19 -0.88
C ARG A 115 -1.97 15.32 -1.86
N LEU A 116 -3.07 15.92 -1.42
CA LEU A 116 -4.19 16.22 -2.28
C LEU A 116 -3.98 17.56 -3.02
N PHE A 117 -4.64 17.68 -4.16
CA PHE A 117 -4.79 18.97 -4.84
C PHE A 117 -5.93 19.73 -4.16
N GLY A 118 -5.62 20.48 -3.11
CA GLY A 118 -6.62 21.08 -2.20
C GLY A 118 -7.59 22.06 -2.88
N ASN A 119 -7.15 22.75 -3.94
CA ASN A 119 -7.97 23.67 -4.73
C ASN A 119 -8.84 22.98 -5.80
N MET A 120 -8.71 21.67 -5.96
CA MET A 120 -9.53 20.86 -6.86
C MET A 120 -10.63 20.15 -6.09
N THR A 121 -11.67 19.73 -6.81
CA THR A 121 -12.76 18.96 -6.21
C THR A 121 -12.31 17.56 -5.78
N VAL A 122 -13.12 16.91 -4.97
CA VAL A 122 -12.94 15.51 -4.58
C VAL A 122 -12.92 14.61 -5.82
N GLU A 123 -13.86 14.79 -6.76
CA GLU A 123 -13.91 14.05 -8.01
C GLU A 123 -12.65 14.29 -8.86
N ASP A 124 -12.22 15.53 -9.02
CA ASP A 124 -11.04 15.85 -9.83
C ASP A 124 -9.77 15.18 -9.29
N ASN A 125 -9.61 15.12 -7.96
CA ASN A 125 -8.50 14.38 -7.35
C ASN A 125 -8.51 12.91 -7.75
N VAL A 126 -9.67 12.26 -7.77
CA VAL A 126 -9.81 10.86 -8.21
C VAL A 126 -9.54 10.71 -9.70
N ARG A 127 -10.07 11.63 -10.53
CA ARG A 127 -9.88 11.62 -11.99
C ARG A 127 -8.42 11.76 -12.41
N ILE A 128 -7.60 12.50 -11.65
CA ILE A 128 -6.15 12.53 -11.85
C ILE A 128 -5.54 11.12 -11.74
N GLY A 129 -5.99 10.31 -10.76
CA GLY A 129 -5.56 8.91 -10.63
C GLY A 129 -5.98 8.05 -11.83
N LEU A 130 -7.17 8.31 -12.40
CA LEU A 130 -7.67 7.62 -13.60
C LEU A 130 -6.93 8.00 -14.89
N HIS A 131 -6.13 9.06 -14.90
CA HIS A 131 -5.48 9.60 -16.10
C HIS A 131 -4.65 8.56 -16.86
N ASN A 132 -3.98 7.64 -16.17
CA ASN A 132 -3.22 6.56 -16.80
C ASN A 132 -4.08 5.57 -17.60
N GLN A 133 -5.40 5.59 -17.44
CA GLN A 133 -6.35 4.72 -18.15
C GLN A 133 -7.00 5.41 -19.36
N ILE A 134 -6.69 6.70 -19.59
CA ILE A 134 -7.23 7.47 -20.71
C ILE A 134 -6.64 6.97 -22.03
N ARG A 135 -7.51 6.66 -22.98
CA ARG A 135 -7.14 6.12 -24.31
C ARG A 135 -7.52 7.04 -25.49
N TYR A 136 -8.05 8.24 -25.25
CA TYR A 136 -8.35 9.13 -26.36
C TYR A 136 -7.08 9.85 -26.85
N ASN A 137 -7.04 10.06 -28.19
CA ASN A 137 -5.99 10.82 -28.83
C ASN A 137 -6.15 12.33 -28.48
N THR A 138 -5.05 13.06 -28.33
CA THR A 138 -5.01 14.49 -28.07
C THR A 138 -5.92 15.28 -29.02
N LEU A 139 -5.99 14.87 -30.30
CA LEU A 139 -6.83 15.51 -31.31
C LEU A 139 -8.33 15.38 -30.97
N SER A 140 -8.78 14.22 -30.50
CA SER A 140 -10.19 14.02 -30.09
C SER A 140 -10.55 14.80 -28.83
N GLY A 141 -9.59 15.05 -27.95
CA GLY A 141 -9.74 15.92 -26.78
C GLY A 141 -9.90 17.39 -27.17
N VAL A 142 -9.03 17.89 -28.06
CA VAL A 142 -9.06 19.29 -28.55
C VAL A 142 -10.34 19.59 -29.32
N LEU A 143 -10.77 18.66 -30.20
CA LEU A 143 -11.98 18.81 -31.03
C LEU A 143 -13.27 18.41 -30.31
N ARG A 144 -13.20 17.96 -29.04
CA ARG A 144 -14.34 17.51 -28.23
C ARG A 144 -15.27 16.56 -28.99
N LEU A 145 -14.69 15.58 -29.69
CA LEU A 145 -15.43 14.59 -30.45
C LEU A 145 -16.34 13.73 -29.53
N PRO A 146 -17.36 13.03 -30.07
CA PRO A 146 -18.27 12.19 -29.27
C PRO A 146 -17.52 11.14 -28.40
N SER A 147 -16.38 10.64 -28.86
CA SER A 147 -15.51 9.75 -28.09
C SER A 147 -14.93 10.39 -26.83
N TYR A 148 -14.64 11.68 -26.85
CA TYR A 148 -14.21 12.46 -25.68
C TYR A 148 -15.32 12.49 -24.62
N TRP A 149 -16.52 12.92 -24.99
CA TRP A 149 -17.65 12.99 -24.06
C TRP A 149 -18.04 11.66 -23.47
N LYS A 150 -17.96 10.58 -24.27
CA LYS A 150 -18.21 9.21 -23.78
C LYS A 150 -17.18 8.83 -22.69
N GLN A 151 -15.91 9.16 -22.87
CA GLN A 151 -14.87 8.86 -21.88
C GLN A 151 -14.98 9.74 -20.66
N GLU A 152 -15.29 11.04 -20.81
CA GLU A 152 -15.53 11.95 -19.68
C GLU A 152 -16.64 11.40 -18.78
N LYS A 153 -17.77 10.98 -19.36
CA LYS A 153 -18.87 10.37 -18.63
C LYS A 153 -18.45 9.06 -17.94
N ALA A 154 -17.67 8.23 -18.61
CA ALA A 154 -17.17 6.98 -18.03
C ALA A 154 -16.20 7.24 -16.87
N GLN A 155 -15.33 8.27 -16.96
CA GLN A 155 -14.44 8.66 -15.86
C GLN A 155 -15.20 9.24 -14.67
N HIS A 156 -16.19 10.10 -14.91
CA HIS A 156 -17.07 10.61 -13.88
C HIS A 156 -17.76 9.46 -13.12
N GLN A 157 -18.40 8.53 -13.85
CA GLN A 157 -19.03 7.37 -13.23
C GLN A 157 -18.04 6.52 -12.44
N LYS A 158 -16.85 6.28 -12.99
CA LYS A 158 -15.80 5.50 -12.31
C LYS A 158 -15.27 6.23 -11.06
N ALA A 159 -15.15 7.55 -11.10
CA ALA A 159 -14.74 8.33 -9.93
C ALA A 159 -15.79 8.23 -8.81
N LEU A 160 -17.08 8.32 -9.13
CA LEU A 160 -18.18 8.16 -8.15
C LEU A 160 -18.20 6.73 -7.56
N GLU A 161 -18.00 5.69 -8.39
CA GLU A 161 -17.89 4.31 -7.93
C GLU A 161 -16.71 4.12 -6.94
N LEU A 162 -15.57 4.74 -7.20
CA LEU A 162 -14.43 4.69 -6.28
C LEU A 162 -14.69 5.47 -4.99
N LEU A 163 -15.34 6.63 -5.08
CA LEU A 163 -15.71 7.44 -3.91
C LEU A 163 -16.74 6.74 -3.02
N SER A 164 -17.63 5.93 -3.59
CA SER A 164 -18.63 5.17 -2.83
C SER A 164 -18.04 4.11 -1.90
N ILE A 165 -16.78 3.72 -2.07
CA ILE A 165 -16.09 2.79 -1.15
C ILE A 165 -16.02 3.37 0.28
N PHE A 166 -15.92 4.69 0.37
CA PHE A 166 -15.85 5.45 1.63
C PHE A 166 -17.04 6.39 1.82
N ASP A 167 -18.16 6.13 1.16
CA ASP A 167 -19.40 6.95 1.21
C ASP A 167 -19.18 8.44 0.91
N MET A 168 -18.22 8.74 -0.02
CA MET A 168 -17.82 10.10 -0.38
C MET A 168 -18.41 10.61 -1.70
N GLN A 169 -19.27 9.85 -2.38
CA GLN A 169 -19.84 10.20 -3.69
C GLN A 169 -20.64 11.52 -3.67
N ASP A 170 -21.32 11.82 -2.55
CA ASP A 170 -22.11 13.04 -2.39
C ASP A 170 -21.25 14.29 -2.14
N MET A 171 -19.94 14.08 -1.92
CA MET A 171 -18.94 15.14 -1.74
C MET A 171 -18.13 15.41 -3.02
N ALA A 172 -18.52 14.81 -4.16
CA ALA A 172 -17.74 14.86 -5.40
C ALA A 172 -17.36 16.29 -5.83
N ASP A 173 -18.26 17.24 -5.69
CA ASP A 173 -18.08 18.65 -6.07
C ASP A 173 -17.42 19.52 -4.97
N VAL A 174 -17.19 18.97 -3.77
CA VAL A 174 -16.57 19.70 -2.66
C VAL A 174 -15.07 19.86 -2.91
N GLN A 175 -14.50 21.00 -2.54
CA GLN A 175 -13.05 21.20 -2.60
C GLN A 175 -12.34 20.27 -1.62
N ALA A 176 -11.33 19.54 -2.10
CA ALA A 176 -10.61 18.55 -1.30
C ALA A 176 -9.93 19.16 -0.05
N GLY A 177 -9.44 20.40 -0.16
CA GLY A 177 -8.81 21.11 0.95
C GLY A 177 -9.76 21.52 2.08
N SER A 178 -11.09 21.57 1.83
CA SER A 178 -12.10 21.89 2.84
C SER A 178 -12.62 20.68 3.62
N LEU A 179 -12.25 19.48 3.22
CA LEU A 179 -12.64 18.26 3.89
C LEU A 179 -12.02 18.14 5.29
N PRO A 180 -12.70 17.52 6.27
CA PRO A 180 -12.05 17.08 7.50
C PRO A 180 -10.85 16.17 7.23
N TYR A 181 -9.88 16.13 8.14
CA TYR A 181 -8.63 15.40 7.96
C TYR A 181 -8.83 13.91 7.61
N GLY A 182 -9.70 13.20 8.33
CA GLY A 182 -10.02 11.80 8.05
C GLY A 182 -10.61 11.57 6.66
N ALA A 183 -11.46 12.50 6.17
CA ALA A 183 -12.01 12.44 4.81
C ALA A 183 -10.93 12.71 3.75
N GLN A 184 -9.98 13.62 4.02
CA GLN A 184 -8.82 13.83 3.14
C GLN A 184 -7.96 12.56 3.02
N ARG A 185 -7.73 11.84 4.12
CA ARG A 185 -7.02 10.55 4.11
C ARG A 185 -7.74 9.51 3.26
N ARG A 186 -9.05 9.37 3.45
CA ARG A 186 -9.88 8.47 2.63
C ARG A 186 -9.80 8.83 1.14
N LEU A 187 -9.87 10.11 0.79
CA LEU A 187 -9.72 10.57 -0.59
C LEU A 187 -8.32 10.24 -1.17
N GLU A 188 -7.28 10.33 -0.38
CA GLU A 188 -5.92 9.95 -0.81
C GLU A 188 -5.84 8.47 -1.18
N ILE A 189 -6.48 7.59 -0.40
CA ILE A 189 -6.58 6.16 -0.70
C ILE A 189 -7.39 5.95 -1.98
N VAL A 190 -8.56 6.59 -2.13
CA VAL A 190 -9.38 6.51 -3.35
C VAL A 190 -8.60 6.94 -4.59
N ARG A 191 -7.85 8.04 -4.49
CA ARG A 191 -6.99 8.50 -5.61
C ARG A 191 -5.89 7.50 -5.96
N ALA A 192 -5.29 6.84 -4.96
CA ALA A 192 -4.31 5.79 -5.20
C ALA A 192 -4.95 4.56 -5.88
N LEU A 193 -6.14 4.15 -5.45
CA LEU A 193 -6.93 3.07 -6.08
C LEU A 193 -7.31 3.39 -7.54
N ALA A 194 -7.57 4.65 -7.84
CA ALA A 194 -7.90 5.09 -9.20
C ALA A 194 -6.78 4.79 -10.21
N THR A 195 -5.53 4.59 -9.77
CA THR A 195 -4.42 4.18 -10.65
C THR A 195 -4.49 2.71 -11.05
N ASN A 196 -5.45 1.93 -10.51
CA ASN A 196 -5.62 0.49 -10.70
C ASN A 196 -4.35 -0.30 -10.30
N PRO A 197 -3.91 -0.19 -9.04
CA PRO A 197 -2.68 -0.82 -8.58
C PRO A 197 -2.85 -2.35 -8.43
N LYS A 198 -1.72 -3.06 -8.43
CA LYS A 198 -1.59 -4.46 -7.98
C LYS A 198 -1.12 -4.53 -6.53
N LEU A 199 -0.35 -3.52 -6.12
CA LEU A 199 0.15 -3.33 -4.76
C LEU A 199 -0.14 -1.90 -4.31
N LEU A 200 -0.88 -1.77 -3.22
CA LEU A 200 -1.17 -0.49 -2.57
C LEU A 200 -0.32 -0.38 -1.29
N LEU A 201 0.50 0.66 -1.22
CA LEU A 201 1.29 0.98 -0.04
C LEU A 201 0.59 2.10 0.76
N LEU A 202 0.24 1.82 2.00
CA LEU A 202 -0.41 2.76 2.92
C LEU A 202 0.59 3.19 4.00
N ASP A 203 0.89 4.48 4.05
CA ASP A 203 1.86 5.07 4.97
C ASP A 203 1.12 5.78 6.11
N GLU A 204 1.00 5.13 7.27
CA GLU A 204 0.28 5.57 8.46
C GLU A 204 -1.17 6.02 8.14
N PRO A 205 -2.00 5.13 7.53
CA PRO A 205 -3.32 5.52 7.06
C PRO A 205 -4.28 5.94 8.17
N ALA A 206 -4.11 5.46 9.41
CA ALA A 206 -4.94 5.79 10.57
C ALA A 206 -4.45 7.01 11.36
N ALA A 207 -3.36 7.66 10.93
CA ALA A 207 -2.80 8.80 11.68
C ALA A 207 -3.84 9.92 11.87
N GLY A 208 -4.08 10.30 13.14
CA GLY A 208 -5.01 11.35 13.51
C GLY A 208 -6.49 10.96 13.50
N MET A 209 -6.82 9.68 13.29
CA MET A 209 -8.17 9.13 13.38
C MET A 209 -8.52 8.76 14.83
N ASN A 210 -9.80 8.85 15.17
CA ASN A 210 -10.32 8.31 16.41
C ASN A 210 -10.55 6.78 16.30
N PRO A 211 -10.78 6.04 17.40
CA PRO A 211 -10.95 4.58 17.35
C PRO A 211 -12.06 4.10 16.39
N HIS A 212 -13.19 4.79 16.32
CA HIS A 212 -14.28 4.43 15.42
C HIS A 212 -13.89 4.61 13.95
N GLU A 213 -13.23 5.73 13.62
CA GLU A 213 -12.71 5.97 12.26
C GLU A 213 -11.64 4.94 11.86
N THR A 214 -10.83 4.48 12.84
CA THR A 214 -9.84 3.42 12.61
C THR A 214 -10.52 2.08 12.31
N GLU A 215 -11.59 1.71 13.03
CA GLU A 215 -12.38 0.50 12.76
C GLU A 215 -13.01 0.53 11.36
N GLU A 216 -13.65 1.66 11.00
CA GLU A 216 -14.19 1.86 9.64
C GLU A 216 -13.10 1.74 8.56
N LEU A 217 -11.91 2.31 8.82
CA LEU A 217 -10.79 2.21 7.91
C LEU A 217 -10.32 0.76 7.73
N MET A 218 -10.24 -0.01 8.82
CA MET A 218 -9.88 -1.43 8.77
C MET A 218 -10.83 -2.23 7.88
N GLU A 219 -12.15 -2.05 8.07
CA GLU A 219 -13.16 -2.69 7.23
C GLU A 219 -13.02 -2.30 5.76
N ASN A 220 -12.77 -1.02 5.50
CA ASN A 220 -12.61 -0.52 4.13
C ASN A 220 -11.33 -1.05 3.47
N ILE A 221 -10.22 -1.19 4.20
CA ILE A 221 -8.98 -1.81 3.69
C ILE A 221 -9.24 -3.26 3.28
N ILE A 222 -9.96 -4.03 4.09
CA ILE A 222 -10.33 -5.41 3.77
C ILE A 222 -11.23 -5.46 2.53
N LYS A 223 -12.27 -4.61 2.47
CA LYS A 223 -13.17 -4.48 1.30
C LYS A 223 -12.38 -4.14 0.02
N ILE A 224 -11.44 -3.20 0.09
CA ILE A 224 -10.58 -2.79 -1.02
C ILE A 224 -9.77 -3.99 -1.52
N ARG A 225 -9.08 -4.70 -0.62
CA ARG A 225 -8.31 -5.89 -0.97
C ARG A 225 -9.19 -6.92 -1.72
N ASP A 226 -10.38 -7.20 -1.17
CA ASP A 226 -11.28 -8.22 -1.71
C ASP A 226 -11.95 -7.79 -3.02
N GLN A 227 -12.40 -6.55 -3.11
CA GLN A 227 -13.08 -6.01 -4.29
C GLN A 227 -12.13 -5.83 -5.48
N PHE A 228 -10.94 -5.31 -5.23
CA PHE A 228 -9.95 -5.02 -6.28
C PHE A 228 -8.97 -6.16 -6.51
N GLN A 229 -8.98 -7.19 -5.67
CA GLN A 229 -8.06 -8.34 -5.74
C GLN A 229 -6.60 -7.87 -5.79
N ILE A 230 -6.22 -6.95 -4.90
CA ILE A 230 -4.89 -6.35 -4.80
C ILE A 230 -4.20 -6.73 -3.49
N ALA A 231 -2.87 -6.70 -3.50
CA ALA A 231 -2.10 -6.75 -2.29
C ALA A 231 -2.03 -5.36 -1.64
N ILE A 232 -1.99 -5.33 -0.31
CA ILE A 232 -1.82 -4.11 0.47
C ILE A 232 -0.65 -4.29 1.43
N MET A 233 0.24 -3.31 1.48
CA MET A 233 1.28 -3.25 2.51
C MET A 233 1.14 -1.94 3.26
N LEU A 234 1.10 -2.00 4.58
CA LEU A 234 0.94 -0.81 5.40
C LEU A 234 2.09 -0.63 6.40
N ILE A 235 2.44 0.63 6.63
CA ILE A 235 3.23 1.07 7.77
C ILE A 235 2.25 1.65 8.77
N GLU A 236 2.28 1.18 10.01
CA GLU A 236 1.41 1.68 11.08
C GLU A 236 2.08 1.61 12.45
N HIS A 237 1.63 2.47 13.34
CA HIS A 237 1.98 2.49 14.76
C HIS A 237 0.82 2.03 15.64
N ASP A 238 -0.41 2.04 15.12
CA ASP A 238 -1.57 1.48 15.81
C ASP A 238 -1.54 -0.06 15.71
N MET A 239 -1.17 -0.68 16.83
CA MET A 239 -1.07 -2.14 16.90
C MET A 239 -2.44 -2.82 16.76
N ASN A 240 -3.55 -2.18 17.16
CA ASN A 240 -4.88 -2.77 16.99
C ASN A 240 -5.20 -2.92 15.50
N LEU A 241 -4.92 -1.90 14.70
CA LEU A 241 -5.09 -1.97 13.25
C LEU A 241 -4.20 -3.06 12.65
N VAL A 242 -2.90 -3.04 12.96
CA VAL A 242 -1.93 -4.00 12.40
C VAL A 242 -2.33 -5.43 12.74
N MET A 243 -2.60 -5.72 14.01
CA MET A 243 -2.95 -7.06 14.48
C MET A 243 -4.34 -7.50 14.01
N GLY A 244 -5.23 -6.55 13.72
CA GLY A 244 -6.60 -6.83 13.30
C GLY A 244 -6.74 -7.22 11.83
N ILE A 245 -5.90 -6.68 10.94
CA ILE A 245 -6.07 -6.90 9.50
C ILE A 245 -4.87 -7.49 8.77
N CYS A 246 -3.64 -7.40 9.33
CA CYS A 246 -2.46 -7.94 8.66
C CYS A 246 -2.37 -9.45 8.85
N GLU A 247 -2.16 -10.14 7.76
CA GLU A 247 -1.99 -11.59 7.72
C GLU A 247 -0.56 -12.00 7.99
N GLY A 248 0.37 -11.15 7.55
CA GLY A 248 1.78 -11.27 7.83
C GLY A 248 2.37 -9.94 8.25
N ILE A 249 3.25 -9.95 9.24
CA ILE A 249 3.89 -8.77 9.79
C ILE A 249 5.40 -8.91 9.73
N CYS A 250 6.04 -7.88 9.21
CA CYS A 250 7.48 -7.73 9.16
C CYS A 250 7.91 -6.67 10.17
N VAL A 251 8.80 -6.99 11.08
CA VAL A 251 9.32 -6.06 12.07
C VAL A 251 10.72 -5.60 11.67
N LEU A 252 10.87 -4.31 11.47
CA LEU A 252 12.13 -3.66 11.11
C LEU A 252 12.75 -2.95 12.31
N ASN A 253 14.05 -3.09 12.51
CA ASN A 253 14.80 -2.33 13.49
C ASN A 253 16.20 -2.02 12.95
N TYR A 254 16.63 -0.76 13.03
CA TYR A 254 17.91 -0.29 12.49
C TYR A 254 18.22 -0.79 11.08
N GLY A 255 17.22 -0.72 10.17
CA GLY A 255 17.36 -1.12 8.76
C GLY A 255 17.37 -2.62 8.50
N ARG A 256 17.25 -3.46 9.51
CA ARG A 256 17.23 -4.92 9.40
C ARG A 256 15.91 -5.50 9.87
N ILE A 257 15.52 -6.60 9.27
CA ILE A 257 14.37 -7.36 9.73
C ILE A 257 14.80 -8.15 10.96
N ILE A 258 14.05 -7.97 12.07
CA ILE A 258 14.30 -8.69 13.33
C ILE A 258 13.30 -9.80 13.59
N ALA A 259 12.11 -9.72 13.01
CA ALA A 259 11.09 -10.75 13.13
C ALA A 259 10.11 -10.70 11.95
N LYS A 260 9.45 -11.82 11.73
CA LYS A 260 8.46 -12.04 10.71
C LYS A 260 7.48 -13.08 11.18
N GLY A 261 6.19 -12.91 10.89
CA GLY A 261 5.20 -13.89 11.26
C GLY A 261 3.78 -13.33 11.30
N THR A 262 2.90 -14.12 11.83
CA THR A 262 1.50 -13.74 12.12
C THR A 262 1.43 -12.77 13.30
N ALA A 263 0.28 -12.13 13.49
CA ALA A 263 0.05 -11.23 14.62
C ALA A 263 0.40 -11.87 15.97
N SER A 264 -0.03 -13.11 16.20
CA SER A 264 0.23 -13.83 17.45
C SER A 264 1.71 -14.14 17.68
N GLU A 265 2.45 -14.50 16.63
CA GLU A 265 3.88 -14.76 16.70
C GLU A 265 4.66 -13.47 16.99
N ILE A 266 4.28 -12.37 16.39
CA ILE A 266 4.94 -11.07 16.60
C ILE A 266 4.67 -10.53 18.00
N GLN A 267 3.44 -10.64 18.51
CA GLN A 267 3.09 -10.18 19.87
C GLN A 267 3.87 -10.92 20.96
N SER A 268 4.15 -12.21 20.77
CA SER A 268 4.87 -13.05 21.73
C SER A 268 6.38 -13.07 21.54
N ASN A 269 6.91 -12.41 20.50
CA ASN A 269 8.33 -12.47 20.17
C ASN A 269 9.18 -11.60 21.11
N PRO A 270 10.10 -12.18 21.91
CA PRO A 270 10.92 -11.42 22.86
C PRO A 270 11.77 -10.34 22.20
N THR A 271 12.31 -10.60 21.00
CA THR A 271 13.14 -9.65 20.26
C THR A 271 12.33 -8.41 19.83
N VAL A 272 11.06 -8.62 19.47
CA VAL A 272 10.15 -7.52 19.12
C VAL A 272 9.81 -6.70 20.35
N ILE A 273 9.46 -7.36 21.47
CA ILE A 273 9.15 -6.71 22.73
C ILE A 273 10.34 -5.85 23.21
N GLU A 274 11.56 -6.39 23.16
CA GLU A 274 12.79 -5.67 23.51
C GLU A 274 13.04 -4.46 22.59
N ALA A 275 12.78 -4.57 21.30
CA ALA A 275 12.97 -3.48 20.34
C ALA A 275 12.04 -2.29 20.60
N TYR A 276 10.83 -2.52 21.13
CA TYR A 276 9.86 -1.47 21.44
C TYR A 276 10.00 -0.91 22.86
N LEU A 277 10.34 -1.75 23.85
CA LEU A 277 10.42 -1.36 25.26
C LEU A 277 11.84 -0.96 25.70
N GLY A 278 12.85 -1.23 24.85
CA GLY A 278 14.25 -1.13 25.22
C GLY A 278 14.71 -2.32 26.09
N LYS A 279 16.02 -2.54 26.15
CA LYS A 279 16.58 -3.58 27.04
C LYS A 279 16.16 -3.31 28.48
N ARG A 280 15.49 -4.28 29.13
CA ARG A 280 15.44 -4.29 30.60
C ARG A 280 16.89 -4.21 31.08
N LYS A 281 17.23 -3.17 31.85
CA LYS A 281 18.44 -3.21 32.65
C LYS A 281 18.25 -4.37 33.61
N GLU A 282 19.03 -5.43 33.43
CA GLU A 282 19.26 -6.41 34.49
C GLU A 282 20.06 -5.63 35.54
N ASP A 283 19.40 -5.36 36.68
CA ASP A 283 20.06 -4.85 37.89
C ASP A 283 20.86 -5.99 38.55
#